data_ebc56208722f8e18a7300a7cf6eb99ba
#
_entry.id   ebc56208722f8e18a7300a7cf6eb99ba
#
_cell.length_a   1.000
_cell.length_b   1.000
_cell.length_c   1.000
_cell.angle_alpha   90.00
_cell.angle_beta   90.00
_cell.angle_gamma   90.00
#
_symmetry.space_group_name_H-M   'P 1'
#
loop_
_entity.id
_entity.type
_entity.pdbx_description
1 polymer ?
#
loop_
_entity_poly.entity_id
_entity_poly.type
_entity_poly.pdbx_seq_one_letter_code
_entity_poly.pdbx_strand_id
1 'polypeptide(L)'
;MSDLFAFNGAEGAGWSQPAPSLGDDDSWSTVPEALRRASPPAWPRASEPELVRHYTWLSSRNFGIDTGFYPLGSCTMKHNPRLNERIVQLPGIDRIHPLQPEHQIQGLLAIFFEMQEMLAMCSGMDEVTLQPVAGAQGEFTAMRCIQEYHRSIGQGHRDKVIVPDSAHGTNPASAAMCGYSIIEIPSAADGRIDLAALEGAVGDDTAAMMITNPSTLGVFEPDISKAAEIVHSAGGQMYYDGANFNAILGKTDPGRMGFDAVHYNLHKTFSQPHGGGGPGSGPIGVKSHLAPFLPSPIADRRERLEEDLKGVGDGYWYVWREVGESSIGKVQQWHGNSGAVVRAWAFYRRYGRELERMSEHAVLNANYLRHRIMNPDSETAKRMHAMPLDGAPAEVVKHEFTLSMSALKDAVGVTGRDVAKRLLDYGVMAPTLYFPMIVPECLMIEPTETESKEVMDRFAADLHSIMCEDPEIVTTAPHSTDVRRVDEVWAARNLVLRHPGFE
;
A
#
# COMPACT_ATOMS: atom_id res chain seq x y z
N MET A 1 -18.15 12.53 23.11
CA MET A 1 -19.43 12.12 22.48
C MET A 1 -19.68 10.71 22.92
N SER A 2 -20.92 10.32 23.19
CA SER A 2 -21.27 9.00 23.70
C SER A 2 -21.03 7.92 22.62
N ASP A 3 -20.82 6.70 23.09
CA ASP A 3 -20.89 5.47 22.34
C ASP A 3 -22.15 5.43 21.45
N LEU A 4 -22.03 4.90 20.25
CA LEU A 4 -23.18 4.74 19.32
C LEU A 4 -24.35 4.01 19.98
N PHE A 5 -24.08 3.00 20.82
CA PHE A 5 -25.09 2.23 21.56
C PHE A 5 -25.76 3.01 22.71
N ALA A 6 -25.25 4.20 23.07
CA ALA A 6 -25.92 5.09 24.00
C ALA A 6 -27.05 5.92 23.36
N PHE A 7 -27.21 5.86 22.03
CA PHE A 7 -28.33 6.50 21.34
C PHE A 7 -29.61 5.69 21.56
N ASN A 8 -30.54 6.23 22.34
CA ASN A 8 -31.85 5.65 22.63
C ASN A 8 -32.95 6.56 22.09
N GLY A 9 -32.90 6.88 20.80
CA GLY A 9 -33.92 7.71 20.15
C GLY A 9 -35.33 7.14 20.31
N ALA A 10 -36.34 8.00 20.21
CA ALA A 10 -37.76 7.58 20.28
C ALA A 10 -38.07 6.60 19.14
N GLU A 11 -39.05 5.70 19.38
CA GLU A 11 -39.57 4.81 18.35
C GLU A 11 -39.99 5.63 17.11
N GLY A 12 -39.47 5.28 15.93
CA GLY A 12 -39.73 6.02 14.69
C GLY A 12 -38.81 7.20 14.44
N ALA A 13 -37.81 7.50 15.29
CA ALA A 13 -36.76 8.48 15.01
C ALA A 13 -35.74 7.84 14.03
N GLY A 14 -35.61 8.44 12.86
CA GLY A 14 -34.69 7.99 11.83
C GLY A 14 -35.39 7.61 10.53
N TRP A 15 -34.59 7.18 9.55
CA TRP A 15 -35.11 6.68 8.28
C TRP A 15 -35.68 5.28 8.46
N SER A 16 -36.92 5.06 8.03
CA SER A 16 -37.55 3.74 7.98
C SER A 16 -37.38 3.15 6.58
N GLN A 17 -37.04 1.89 6.50
CA GLN A 17 -37.07 1.17 5.23
C GLN A 17 -38.50 1.11 4.68
N PRO A 18 -38.65 1.08 3.34
CA PRO A 18 -39.96 0.82 2.74
C PRO A 18 -40.54 -0.49 3.28
N ALA A 19 -41.86 -0.54 3.49
CA ALA A 19 -42.53 -1.76 3.86
C ALA A 19 -42.25 -2.88 2.83
N PRO A 20 -42.01 -4.12 3.25
CA PRO A 20 -41.83 -5.24 2.33
C PRO A 20 -43.02 -5.33 1.36
N SER A 21 -42.75 -5.51 0.08
CA SER A 21 -43.77 -5.64 -0.96
C SER A 21 -44.58 -6.93 -0.87
N LEU A 22 -44.19 -7.86 0.01
CA LEU A 22 -44.77 -9.20 0.15
C LEU A 22 -45.83 -9.31 1.27
N GLY A 23 -46.30 -8.19 1.82
CA GLY A 23 -47.30 -8.17 2.87
C GLY A 23 -46.79 -8.61 4.24
N ASP A 24 -47.67 -8.56 5.24
CA ASP A 24 -47.39 -9.05 6.60
C ASP A 24 -47.47 -10.59 6.61
N ASP A 25 -46.53 -11.25 5.94
CA ASP A 25 -46.40 -12.69 6.06
C ASP A 25 -45.74 -13.01 7.40
N ASP A 26 -46.48 -13.64 8.30
CA ASP A 26 -45.93 -14.16 9.56
C ASP A 26 -45.03 -15.39 9.30
N SER A 27 -44.01 -15.16 8.47
CA SER A 27 -43.00 -16.18 8.14
C SER A 27 -42.26 -16.70 9.37
N TRP A 28 -42.32 -15.95 10.48
CA TRP A 28 -41.76 -16.36 11.77
C TRP A 28 -42.55 -17.46 12.44
N SER A 29 -43.82 -17.69 12.05
CA SER A 29 -44.63 -18.78 12.56
C SER A 29 -44.03 -20.17 12.26
N THR A 30 -43.20 -20.25 11.21
CA THR A 30 -42.48 -21.49 10.82
C THR A 30 -41.24 -21.76 11.67
N VAL A 31 -40.73 -20.78 12.42
CA VAL A 31 -39.58 -20.96 13.32
C VAL A 31 -40.10 -21.53 14.66
N PRO A 32 -39.61 -22.69 15.13
CA PRO A 32 -39.96 -23.22 16.43
C PRO A 32 -39.78 -22.20 17.56
N GLU A 33 -40.70 -22.10 18.49
CA GLU A 33 -40.69 -21.10 19.57
C GLU A 33 -39.37 -21.12 20.38
N ALA A 34 -38.85 -22.32 20.65
CA ALA A 34 -37.57 -22.51 21.36
C ALA A 34 -36.36 -21.94 20.64
N LEU A 35 -36.48 -21.65 19.34
CA LEU A 35 -35.40 -21.05 18.52
C LEU A 35 -35.61 -19.54 18.27
N ARG A 36 -36.76 -19.00 18.70
CA ARG A 36 -37.05 -17.57 18.58
C ARG A 36 -36.35 -16.79 19.68
N ARG A 37 -35.85 -15.61 19.34
CA ARG A 37 -35.34 -14.69 20.34
C ARG A 37 -36.50 -14.12 21.15
N ALA A 38 -36.31 -13.99 22.46
CA ALA A 38 -37.29 -13.35 23.33
C ALA A 38 -37.40 -11.84 23.10
N SER A 39 -36.31 -11.21 22.60
CA SER A 39 -36.27 -9.79 22.28
C SER A 39 -35.34 -9.57 21.08
N PRO A 40 -35.55 -8.50 20.28
CA PRO A 40 -34.58 -8.08 19.27
C PRO A 40 -33.21 -7.76 19.90
N PRO A 41 -32.11 -7.85 19.12
CA PRO A 41 -30.82 -7.34 19.58
C PRO A 41 -30.92 -5.88 20.00
N ALA A 42 -30.07 -5.48 20.96
CA ALA A 42 -29.99 -4.09 21.42
C ALA A 42 -29.28 -3.21 20.37
N TRP A 43 -29.99 -2.91 19.27
CA TRP A 43 -29.50 -1.99 18.26
C TRP A 43 -29.57 -0.54 18.73
N PRO A 44 -28.55 0.29 18.38
CA PRO A 44 -28.64 1.72 18.65
C PRO A 44 -29.81 2.33 17.86
N ARG A 45 -30.54 3.24 18.51
CA ARG A 45 -31.64 3.99 17.89
C ARG A 45 -31.20 5.44 17.75
N ALA A 46 -30.76 5.83 16.57
CA ALA A 46 -30.30 7.17 16.28
C ALA A 46 -31.00 7.71 15.03
N SER A 47 -31.32 9.00 15.09
CA SER A 47 -31.78 9.72 13.90
C SER A 47 -30.61 9.98 12.94
N GLU A 48 -30.92 10.25 11.67
CA GLU A 48 -29.90 10.63 10.68
C GLU A 48 -29.00 11.78 11.14
N PRO A 49 -29.51 12.91 11.68
CA PRO A 49 -28.66 13.97 12.21
C PRO A 49 -27.73 13.53 13.35
N GLU A 50 -28.17 12.63 14.23
CA GLU A 50 -27.33 12.09 15.30
C GLU A 50 -26.21 11.21 14.72
N LEU A 51 -26.50 10.36 13.75
CA LEU A 51 -25.51 9.52 13.09
C LEU A 51 -24.48 10.38 12.33
N VAL A 52 -24.94 11.36 11.55
CA VAL A 52 -24.04 12.27 10.81
C VAL A 52 -23.12 13.02 11.78
N ARG A 53 -23.67 13.57 12.88
CA ARG A 53 -22.87 14.26 13.88
C ARG A 53 -21.87 13.33 14.56
N HIS A 54 -22.28 12.11 14.90
CA HIS A 54 -21.42 11.11 15.53
C HIS A 54 -20.23 10.76 14.64
N TYR A 55 -20.48 10.37 13.39
CA TYR A 55 -19.39 9.99 12.48
C TYR A 55 -18.55 11.16 12.00
N THR A 56 -19.11 12.37 11.85
CA THR A 56 -18.35 13.59 11.59
C THR A 56 -17.39 13.89 12.73
N TRP A 57 -17.87 13.76 13.98
CA TRP A 57 -17.03 13.93 15.15
C TRP A 57 -15.93 12.87 15.23
N LEU A 58 -16.22 11.58 14.97
CA LEU A 58 -15.20 10.53 14.92
C LEU A 58 -14.17 10.82 13.83
N SER A 59 -14.61 11.20 12.63
CA SER A 59 -13.75 11.59 11.52
C SER A 59 -12.78 12.71 11.88
N SER A 60 -13.26 13.73 12.59
CA SER A 60 -12.43 14.87 12.99
C SER A 60 -11.33 14.52 14.02
N ARG A 61 -11.38 13.32 14.60
CA ARG A 61 -10.40 12.81 15.56
C ARG A 61 -9.33 11.92 14.93
N ASN A 62 -9.47 11.64 13.66
CA ASN A 62 -8.49 10.86 12.91
C ASN A 62 -7.61 11.80 12.08
N PHE A 63 -6.33 11.41 11.94
CA PHE A 63 -5.45 12.06 11.00
C PHE A 63 -5.81 11.63 9.58
N GLY A 64 -5.72 12.55 8.64
CA GLY A 64 -5.97 12.31 7.22
C GLY A 64 -5.17 13.26 6.37
N ILE A 65 -4.87 12.84 5.16
CA ILE A 65 -4.09 13.63 4.20
C ILE A 65 -4.71 15.00 3.87
N ASP A 66 -6.03 15.14 4.03
CA ASP A 66 -6.73 16.40 3.78
C ASP A 66 -6.77 17.33 5.01
N THR A 67 -6.34 16.86 6.18
CA THR A 67 -6.37 17.64 7.43
C THR A 67 -4.99 18.06 7.91
N GLY A 68 -3.92 17.43 7.43
CA GLY A 68 -2.57 17.78 7.85
C GLY A 68 -1.50 16.92 7.19
N PHE A 69 -0.26 17.21 7.53
CA PHE A 69 0.89 16.46 7.06
C PHE A 69 0.86 15.01 7.57
N TYR A 70 1.10 14.09 6.66
CA TYR A 70 1.03 12.65 6.92
C TYR A 70 2.33 11.95 6.48
N PRO A 71 3.42 12.10 7.25
CA PRO A 71 4.77 11.68 6.83
C PRO A 71 5.06 10.19 6.98
N LEU A 72 4.05 9.33 6.84
CA LEU A 72 4.16 7.90 7.09
C LEU A 72 4.99 7.22 6.00
N GLY A 73 6.25 6.91 6.31
CA GLY A 73 7.17 6.24 5.41
C GLY A 73 6.68 4.86 4.98
N SER A 74 7.07 4.44 3.78
CA SER A 74 6.64 3.20 3.11
C SER A 74 5.15 3.14 2.72
N CYS A 75 4.38 4.20 2.95
CA CYS A 75 2.94 4.24 2.67
C CYS A 75 2.56 5.20 1.54
N THR A 76 3.40 6.14 1.20
CA THR A 76 3.14 7.18 0.17
C THR A 76 1.80 7.87 0.40
N MET A 77 1.65 8.46 1.59
CA MET A 77 0.44 9.18 1.97
C MET A 77 0.42 10.57 1.31
N LYS A 78 -0.04 10.63 0.08
CA LYS A 78 -0.08 11.84 -0.72
C LYS A 78 -1.50 12.31 -1.02
N HIS A 79 -1.63 13.57 -1.40
CA HIS A 79 -2.92 14.12 -1.82
C HIS A 79 -3.52 13.35 -3.00
N ASN A 80 -4.80 12.99 -2.88
CA ASN A 80 -5.55 12.34 -3.94
C ASN A 80 -6.35 13.39 -4.72
N PRO A 81 -6.06 13.63 -6.02
CA PRO A 81 -6.74 14.65 -6.80
C PRO A 81 -8.26 14.44 -6.85
N ARG A 82 -9.04 15.47 -6.52
CA ARG A 82 -10.52 15.41 -6.51
C ARG A 82 -11.12 15.07 -7.86
N LEU A 83 -10.38 15.28 -8.95
CA LEU A 83 -10.78 14.85 -10.28
C LEU A 83 -10.98 13.34 -10.36
N ASN A 84 -10.12 12.55 -9.71
CA ASN A 84 -10.22 11.10 -9.70
C ASN A 84 -11.54 10.63 -9.07
N GLU A 85 -11.98 11.28 -7.98
CA GLU A 85 -13.27 11.02 -7.34
C GLU A 85 -14.45 11.39 -8.24
N ARG A 86 -14.37 12.52 -8.93
CA ARG A 86 -15.43 12.94 -9.88
C ARG A 86 -15.58 11.98 -11.05
N ILE A 87 -14.46 11.46 -11.56
CA ILE A 87 -14.47 10.51 -12.69
C ILE A 87 -15.10 9.20 -12.28
N VAL A 88 -14.73 8.63 -11.13
CA VAL A 88 -15.29 7.34 -10.69
C VAL A 88 -16.78 7.42 -10.37
N GLN A 89 -17.30 8.61 -10.06
CA GLN A 89 -18.71 8.87 -9.79
C GLN A 89 -19.53 9.24 -11.04
N LEU A 90 -18.93 9.26 -12.23
CA LEU A 90 -19.67 9.54 -13.45
C LEU A 90 -20.75 8.48 -13.70
N PRO A 91 -21.97 8.89 -14.12
CA PRO A 91 -22.99 7.95 -14.59
C PRO A 91 -22.40 7.01 -15.66
N GLY A 92 -22.59 5.71 -15.50
CA GLY A 92 -22.02 4.71 -16.41
C GLY A 92 -20.64 4.19 -16.01
N ILE A 93 -20.03 4.72 -14.92
CA ILE A 93 -18.89 4.12 -14.22
C ILE A 93 -19.32 3.61 -12.85
N ASP A 94 -20.03 4.42 -12.06
CA ASP A 94 -20.49 4.10 -10.70
C ASP A 94 -21.54 2.99 -10.64
N ARG A 95 -22.27 2.74 -11.74
CA ARG A 95 -23.41 1.81 -11.81
C ARG A 95 -23.16 0.58 -12.68
N ILE A 96 -21.92 0.30 -13.05
CA ILE A 96 -21.55 -0.87 -13.83
C ILE A 96 -20.75 -1.86 -12.99
N HIS A 97 -20.81 -3.13 -13.37
CA HIS A 97 -20.08 -4.19 -12.70
C HIS A 97 -19.23 -4.97 -13.71
N PRO A 98 -17.97 -5.33 -13.39
CA PRO A 98 -17.06 -6.00 -14.34
C PRO A 98 -17.58 -7.34 -14.88
N LEU A 99 -18.50 -8.00 -14.19
CA LEU A 99 -19.12 -9.26 -14.62
C LEU A 99 -20.38 -9.06 -15.50
N GLN A 100 -20.74 -7.83 -15.84
CA GLN A 100 -21.78 -7.60 -16.85
C GLN A 100 -21.32 -8.10 -18.22
N PRO A 101 -22.24 -8.40 -19.14
CA PRO A 101 -21.88 -8.72 -20.52
C PRO A 101 -20.96 -7.67 -21.14
N GLU A 102 -19.93 -8.10 -21.85
CA GLU A 102 -18.88 -7.22 -22.38
C GLU A 102 -19.41 -6.03 -23.19
N HIS A 103 -20.48 -6.25 -23.97
CA HIS A 103 -21.10 -5.19 -24.77
C HIS A 103 -21.69 -4.03 -23.94
N GLN A 104 -21.95 -4.24 -22.64
CA GLN A 104 -22.45 -3.21 -21.73
C GLN A 104 -21.32 -2.46 -20.99
N ILE A 105 -20.11 -3.00 -20.97
CA ILE A 105 -18.98 -2.48 -20.18
C ILE A 105 -17.77 -2.12 -21.04
N GLN A 106 -17.95 -1.83 -22.32
CA GLN A 106 -16.85 -1.56 -23.26
C GLN A 106 -15.93 -0.44 -22.76
N GLY A 107 -16.49 0.65 -22.20
CA GLY A 107 -15.70 1.74 -21.63
C GLY A 107 -14.87 1.32 -20.41
N LEU A 108 -15.39 0.44 -19.55
CA LEU A 108 -14.65 -0.08 -18.42
C LEU A 108 -13.52 -1.02 -18.89
N LEU A 109 -13.80 -1.88 -19.84
CA LEU A 109 -12.80 -2.78 -20.43
C LEU A 109 -11.67 -1.99 -21.12
N ALA A 110 -12.01 -0.90 -21.82
CA ALA A 110 -11.01 0.00 -22.41
C ALA A 110 -10.10 0.62 -21.34
N ILE A 111 -10.68 1.09 -20.22
CA ILE A 111 -9.92 1.63 -19.09
C ILE A 111 -8.99 0.57 -18.49
N PHE A 112 -9.47 -0.66 -18.31
CA PHE A 112 -8.66 -1.76 -17.80
C PHE A 112 -7.51 -2.10 -18.74
N PHE A 113 -7.79 -2.24 -20.04
CA PHE A 113 -6.77 -2.50 -21.05
C PHE A 113 -5.72 -1.37 -21.08
N GLU A 114 -6.14 -0.12 -21.17
CA GLU A 114 -5.22 1.02 -21.15
C GLU A 114 -4.36 1.04 -19.88
N MET A 115 -4.95 0.73 -18.72
CA MET A 115 -4.20 0.71 -17.46
C MET A 115 -3.15 -0.40 -17.44
N GLN A 116 -3.45 -1.58 -17.98
CA GLN A 116 -2.47 -2.67 -18.17
C GLN A 116 -1.29 -2.21 -19.03
N GLU A 117 -1.57 -1.63 -20.21
CA GLU A 117 -0.56 -1.11 -21.11
C GLU A 117 0.31 -0.01 -20.46
N MET A 118 -0.32 0.89 -19.71
CA MET A 118 0.38 1.96 -19.00
C MET A 118 1.34 1.42 -17.94
N LEU A 119 0.90 0.44 -17.16
CA LEU A 119 1.75 -0.20 -16.14
C LEU A 119 2.89 -0.99 -16.78
N ALA A 120 2.62 -1.72 -17.85
CA ALA A 120 3.64 -2.44 -18.63
C ALA A 120 4.71 -1.47 -19.16
N MET A 121 4.28 -0.38 -19.77
CA MET A 121 5.18 0.66 -20.31
C MET A 121 6.06 1.30 -19.20
N CYS A 122 5.47 1.64 -18.05
CA CYS A 122 6.20 2.28 -16.96
C CYS A 122 7.23 1.37 -16.30
N SER A 123 7.04 0.06 -16.37
CA SER A 123 7.87 -0.92 -15.66
C SER A 123 8.76 -1.77 -16.58
N GLY A 124 8.60 -1.67 -17.89
CA GLY A 124 9.30 -2.52 -18.86
C GLY A 124 8.87 -3.99 -18.78
N MET A 125 7.64 -4.27 -18.30
CA MET A 125 7.03 -5.60 -18.30
C MET A 125 6.26 -5.83 -19.61
N ASP A 126 6.03 -7.12 -19.92
CA ASP A 126 5.42 -7.51 -21.18
C ASP A 126 3.91 -7.71 -21.06
N GLU A 127 3.42 -8.14 -19.91
CA GLU A 127 1.99 -8.33 -19.65
C GLU A 127 1.63 -8.02 -18.20
N VAL A 128 0.40 -7.52 -17.97
CA VAL A 128 -0.08 -7.06 -16.65
C VAL A 128 -1.46 -7.62 -16.36
N THR A 129 -1.71 -8.04 -15.12
CA THR A 129 -3.05 -8.29 -14.58
C THR A 129 -3.41 -7.27 -13.51
N LEU A 130 -4.67 -6.84 -13.50
CA LEU A 130 -5.21 -5.91 -12.49
C LEU A 130 -5.96 -6.62 -11.35
N GLN A 131 -5.97 -7.96 -11.33
CA GLN A 131 -6.78 -8.72 -10.39
C GLN A 131 -6.42 -8.53 -8.92
N PRO A 132 -5.14 -8.52 -8.51
CA PRO A 132 -4.81 -8.38 -7.10
C PRO A 132 -5.29 -7.04 -6.52
N VAL A 133 -5.93 -7.09 -5.34
CA VAL A 133 -6.56 -5.92 -4.69
C VAL A 133 -5.74 -5.35 -3.53
N ALA A 134 -4.54 -5.85 -3.33
CA ALA A 134 -3.59 -5.34 -2.34
C ALA A 134 -2.16 -5.64 -2.78
N GLY A 135 -1.17 -4.88 -2.26
CA GLY A 135 0.25 -5.16 -2.51
C GLY A 135 0.64 -6.58 -2.13
N ALA A 136 0.31 -7.00 -0.91
CA ALA A 136 0.57 -8.37 -0.43
C ALA A 136 -0.11 -9.45 -1.29
N GLN A 137 -1.30 -9.18 -1.86
CA GLN A 137 -1.91 -10.11 -2.81
C GLN A 137 -1.16 -10.11 -4.16
N GLY A 138 -0.62 -8.98 -4.58
CA GLY A 138 0.28 -8.89 -5.75
C GLY A 138 1.55 -9.71 -5.54
N GLU A 139 2.20 -9.56 -4.37
CA GLU A 139 3.36 -10.37 -3.99
C GLU A 139 3.05 -11.87 -4.07
N PHE A 140 1.99 -12.30 -3.38
CA PHE A 140 1.52 -13.70 -3.39
C PHE A 140 1.24 -14.19 -4.83
N THR A 141 0.56 -13.37 -5.64
CA THR A 141 0.20 -13.72 -7.02
C THR A 141 1.44 -13.90 -7.89
N ALA A 142 2.42 -13.00 -7.81
CA ALA A 142 3.67 -13.10 -8.55
C ALA A 142 4.47 -14.35 -8.15
N MET A 143 4.56 -14.63 -6.84
CA MET A 143 5.23 -15.83 -6.34
C MET A 143 4.54 -17.11 -6.79
N ARG A 144 3.20 -17.12 -6.90
CA ARG A 144 2.44 -18.24 -7.49
C ARG A 144 2.74 -18.43 -8.98
N CYS A 145 2.83 -17.33 -9.75
CA CYS A 145 3.22 -17.40 -11.17
C CYS A 145 4.63 -17.99 -11.34
N ILE A 146 5.60 -17.52 -10.52
CA ILE A 146 6.97 -18.04 -10.51
C ILE A 146 6.99 -19.54 -10.16
N GLN A 147 6.18 -19.96 -9.19
CA GLN A 147 6.07 -21.36 -8.78
C GLN A 147 5.58 -22.26 -9.93
N GLU A 148 4.50 -21.85 -10.60
CA GLU A 148 3.96 -22.62 -11.73
C GLU A 148 4.91 -22.61 -12.94
N TYR A 149 5.61 -21.50 -13.19
CA TYR A 149 6.68 -21.46 -14.19
C TYR A 149 7.74 -22.52 -13.91
N HIS A 150 8.32 -22.56 -12.70
CA HIS A 150 9.33 -23.56 -12.35
C HIS A 150 8.79 -25.00 -12.47
N ARG A 151 7.55 -25.24 -12.09
CA ARG A 151 6.89 -26.55 -12.27
C ARG A 151 6.78 -26.93 -13.74
N SER A 152 6.39 -25.98 -14.58
CA SER A 152 6.17 -26.21 -16.02
C SER A 152 7.44 -26.62 -16.77
N ILE A 153 8.60 -26.15 -16.30
CA ILE A 153 9.90 -26.49 -16.87
C ILE A 153 10.63 -27.64 -16.13
N GLY A 154 9.92 -28.37 -15.26
CA GLY A 154 10.47 -29.51 -14.52
C GLY A 154 11.37 -29.14 -13.34
N GLN A 155 11.36 -27.87 -12.91
CA GLN A 155 12.18 -27.34 -11.81
C GLN A 155 11.37 -27.08 -10.51
N GLY A 156 10.33 -27.88 -10.27
CA GLY A 156 9.48 -27.76 -9.09
C GLY A 156 10.18 -28.03 -7.74
N HIS A 157 11.45 -28.41 -7.75
CA HIS A 157 12.29 -28.56 -6.57
C HIS A 157 12.81 -27.22 -6.02
N ARG A 158 12.69 -26.13 -6.79
CA ARG A 158 13.12 -24.80 -6.33
C ARG A 158 12.16 -24.30 -5.28
N ASP A 159 12.59 -24.31 -4.03
CA ASP A 159 11.75 -24.00 -2.86
C ASP A 159 12.31 -22.87 -1.99
N LYS A 160 13.41 -22.21 -2.41
CA LYS A 160 14.02 -21.10 -1.65
C LYS A 160 13.75 -19.75 -2.30
N VAL A 161 13.38 -18.77 -1.46
CA VAL A 161 13.26 -17.37 -1.83
C VAL A 161 14.22 -16.54 -0.99
N ILE A 162 15.04 -15.75 -1.65
CA ILE A 162 16.02 -14.87 -1.02
C ILE A 162 15.38 -13.50 -0.79
N VAL A 163 15.58 -12.93 0.39
CA VAL A 163 15.12 -11.59 0.76
C VAL A 163 16.23 -10.85 1.51
N PRO A 164 16.46 -9.54 1.26
CA PRO A 164 17.34 -8.74 2.13
C PRO A 164 16.70 -8.51 3.52
N ASP A 165 17.51 -8.33 4.54
CA ASP A 165 17.10 -7.98 5.91
C ASP A 165 16.38 -6.61 6.01
N SER A 166 16.56 -5.77 5.00
CA SER A 166 15.83 -4.50 4.80
C SER A 166 14.49 -4.65 4.09
N ALA A 167 14.09 -5.87 3.66
CA ALA A 167 12.85 -6.10 2.96
C ALA A 167 11.62 -5.81 3.84
N HIS A 168 10.51 -5.43 3.20
CA HIS A 168 9.24 -5.31 3.89
C HIS A 168 8.78 -6.68 4.40
N GLY A 169 8.25 -6.74 5.63
CA GLY A 169 7.86 -8.00 6.27
C GLY A 169 6.80 -8.83 5.52
N THR A 170 6.05 -8.22 4.59
CA THR A 170 5.10 -8.95 3.75
C THR A 170 5.78 -9.78 2.65
N ASN A 171 6.99 -9.44 2.21
CA ASN A 171 7.70 -10.20 1.19
C ASN A 171 7.99 -11.64 1.66
N PRO A 172 8.69 -11.85 2.79
CA PRO A 172 8.89 -13.21 3.31
C PRO A 172 7.57 -13.90 3.67
N ALA A 173 6.57 -13.17 4.18
CA ALA A 173 5.27 -13.75 4.51
C ALA A 173 4.52 -14.26 3.28
N SER A 174 4.51 -13.51 2.19
CA SER A 174 3.87 -13.89 0.92
C SER A 174 4.56 -15.10 0.29
N ALA A 175 5.90 -15.15 0.32
CA ALA A 175 6.66 -16.31 -0.14
C ALA A 175 6.39 -17.57 0.71
N ALA A 176 6.36 -17.42 2.04
CA ALA A 176 6.04 -18.52 2.95
C ALA A 176 4.61 -19.06 2.74
N MET A 177 3.63 -18.18 2.45
CA MET A 177 2.27 -18.60 2.09
C MET A 177 2.21 -19.43 0.80
N CYS A 178 3.16 -19.25 -0.12
CA CYS A 178 3.33 -20.10 -1.31
C CYS A 178 4.07 -21.40 -1.03
N GLY A 179 4.54 -21.61 0.20
CA GLY A 179 5.27 -22.81 0.61
C GLY A 179 6.78 -22.73 0.40
N TYR A 180 7.32 -21.56 0.14
CA TYR A 180 8.75 -21.35 0.01
C TYR A 180 9.47 -21.24 1.35
N SER A 181 10.70 -21.71 1.42
CA SER A 181 11.66 -21.44 2.49
C SER A 181 12.32 -20.08 2.25
N ILE A 182 12.44 -19.28 3.31
CA ILE A 182 13.01 -17.94 3.22
C ILE A 182 14.47 -17.96 3.62
N ILE A 183 15.31 -17.38 2.78
CA ILE A 183 16.73 -17.14 3.06
C ILE A 183 16.92 -15.63 3.16
N GLU A 184 17.15 -15.15 4.37
CA GLU A 184 17.47 -13.74 4.59
C GLU A 184 18.98 -13.52 4.38
N ILE A 185 19.34 -12.48 3.62
CA ILE A 185 20.72 -12.04 3.44
C ILE A 185 20.94 -10.70 4.12
N PRO A 186 22.09 -10.46 4.75
CA PRO A 186 22.39 -9.20 5.38
C PRO A 186 22.59 -8.08 4.36
N SER A 187 22.23 -6.87 4.75
CA SER A 187 22.63 -5.66 4.02
C SER A 187 24.11 -5.31 4.34
N ALA A 188 24.81 -4.75 3.37
CA ALA A 188 26.13 -4.15 3.59
C ALA A 188 26.02 -2.90 4.50
N ALA A 189 27.16 -2.43 5.02
CA ALA A 189 27.19 -1.29 5.94
C ALA A 189 26.60 0.01 5.37
N ASP A 190 26.50 0.14 4.04
CA ASP A 190 25.87 1.25 3.33
C ASP A 190 24.36 1.03 3.04
N GLY A 191 23.77 -0.03 3.57
CA GLY A 191 22.38 -0.38 3.37
C GLY A 191 22.03 -0.99 2.01
N ARG A 192 23.03 -1.35 1.21
CA ARG A 192 22.90 -2.03 -0.08
C ARG A 192 22.96 -3.54 0.06
N ILE A 193 22.69 -4.26 -1.04
CA ILE A 193 22.84 -5.71 -1.07
C ILE A 193 24.32 -6.10 -0.87
N ASP A 194 24.58 -7.03 0.03
CA ASP A 194 25.86 -7.73 0.08
C ASP A 194 25.90 -8.79 -1.03
N LEU A 195 26.54 -8.45 -2.16
CA LEU A 195 26.64 -9.36 -3.30
C LEU A 195 27.37 -10.68 -2.97
N ALA A 196 28.35 -10.65 -2.08
CA ALA A 196 29.06 -11.86 -1.68
C ALA A 196 28.16 -12.78 -0.84
N ALA A 197 27.34 -12.19 0.06
CA ALA A 197 26.31 -12.95 0.78
C ALA A 197 25.27 -13.53 -0.18
N LEU A 198 24.85 -12.75 -1.19
CA LEU A 198 23.94 -13.23 -2.22
C LEU A 198 24.51 -14.41 -3.02
N GLU A 199 25.76 -14.31 -3.50
CA GLU A 199 26.45 -15.40 -4.22
C GLU A 199 26.53 -16.68 -3.37
N GLY A 200 26.75 -16.53 -2.05
CA GLY A 200 26.80 -17.66 -1.13
C GLY A 200 25.44 -18.28 -0.81
N ALA A 201 24.35 -17.55 -0.99
CA ALA A 201 22.98 -17.98 -0.68
C ALA A 201 22.26 -18.62 -1.88
N VAL A 202 22.67 -18.27 -3.10
CA VAL A 202 22.05 -18.72 -4.35
C VAL A 202 22.48 -20.13 -4.70
N GLY A 203 21.53 -21.00 -5.10
CA GLY A 203 21.78 -22.40 -5.51
C GLY A 203 20.76 -22.89 -6.55
N ASP A 204 20.86 -24.17 -6.88
CA ASP A 204 19.95 -24.85 -7.81
C ASP A 204 18.53 -25.01 -7.27
N ASP A 205 18.34 -24.80 -5.97
CA ASP A 205 17.08 -24.78 -5.25
C ASP A 205 16.49 -23.36 -5.10
N THR A 206 17.17 -22.32 -5.58
CA THR A 206 16.67 -20.93 -5.54
C THR A 206 15.56 -20.73 -6.57
N ALA A 207 14.36 -20.39 -6.09
CA ALA A 207 13.21 -20.06 -6.92
C ALA A 207 13.19 -18.57 -7.33
N ALA A 208 13.45 -17.69 -6.39
CA ALA A 208 13.41 -16.25 -6.65
C ALA A 208 14.20 -15.45 -5.61
N MET A 209 14.46 -14.18 -5.95
CA MET A 209 14.82 -13.14 -5.00
C MET A 209 13.72 -12.06 -5.01
N MET A 210 13.26 -11.65 -3.82
CA MET A 210 12.30 -10.54 -3.64
C MET A 210 13.02 -9.33 -3.07
N ILE A 211 12.91 -8.20 -3.76
CA ILE A 211 13.58 -6.97 -3.36
C ILE A 211 12.80 -5.72 -3.73
N THR A 212 12.93 -4.68 -2.91
CA THR A 212 12.46 -3.31 -3.15
C THR A 212 13.64 -2.44 -3.59
N ASN A 213 13.53 -1.72 -4.70
CA ASN A 213 14.55 -0.77 -5.16
C ASN A 213 13.90 0.54 -5.64
N PRO A 214 14.09 1.69 -4.93
CA PRO A 214 14.93 1.88 -3.73
C PRO A 214 14.44 1.08 -2.54
N SER A 215 15.39 0.76 -1.64
CA SER A 215 15.06 0.05 -0.39
C SER A 215 14.24 0.92 0.57
N THR A 216 13.74 0.31 1.64
CA THR A 216 13.04 1.01 2.73
C THR A 216 13.91 1.99 3.52
N LEU A 217 15.22 1.98 3.29
CA LEU A 217 16.15 3.00 3.80
C LEU A 217 16.19 4.26 2.91
N GLY A 218 15.47 4.28 1.80
CA GLY A 218 15.58 5.32 0.77
C GLY A 218 16.82 5.20 -0.10
N VAL A 219 17.53 4.08 -0.07
CA VAL A 219 18.77 3.83 -0.81
C VAL A 219 18.48 3.11 -2.12
N PHE A 220 18.98 3.63 -3.22
CA PHE A 220 18.92 2.95 -4.52
C PHE A 220 20.07 1.96 -4.65
N GLU A 221 19.76 0.74 -5.08
CA GLU A 221 20.74 -0.31 -5.35
C GLU A 221 21.29 -0.20 -6.78
N PRO A 222 22.51 0.35 -6.96
CA PRO A 222 23.07 0.52 -8.30
C PRO A 222 23.57 -0.78 -8.92
N ASP A 223 23.89 -1.79 -8.10
CA ASP A 223 24.38 -3.08 -8.51
C ASP A 223 23.26 -4.11 -8.74
N ILE A 224 22.01 -3.65 -8.83
CA ILE A 224 20.84 -4.52 -8.99
C ILE A 224 20.93 -5.44 -10.21
N SER A 225 21.52 -4.97 -11.33
CA SER A 225 21.72 -5.80 -12.52
C SER A 225 22.68 -6.97 -12.26
N LYS A 226 23.71 -6.75 -11.42
CA LYS A 226 24.63 -7.84 -11.01
C LYS A 226 23.91 -8.85 -10.12
N ALA A 227 23.09 -8.36 -9.17
CA ALA A 227 22.27 -9.24 -8.34
C ALA A 227 21.32 -10.08 -9.20
N ALA A 228 20.69 -9.47 -10.21
CA ALA A 228 19.86 -10.19 -11.17
C ALA A 228 20.63 -11.26 -11.95
N GLU A 229 21.83 -10.95 -12.44
CA GLU A 229 22.69 -11.90 -13.13
C GLU A 229 23.06 -13.11 -12.26
N ILE A 230 23.36 -12.89 -10.97
CA ILE A 230 23.67 -13.95 -10.01
C ILE A 230 22.45 -14.88 -9.86
N VAL A 231 21.26 -14.33 -9.61
CA VAL A 231 20.05 -15.11 -9.43
C VAL A 231 19.63 -15.86 -10.70
N HIS A 232 19.67 -15.19 -11.85
CA HIS A 232 19.34 -15.79 -13.14
C HIS A 232 20.31 -16.90 -13.55
N SER A 233 21.62 -16.73 -13.27
CA SER A 233 22.63 -17.75 -13.57
C SER A 233 22.39 -19.05 -12.83
N ALA A 234 21.75 -18.99 -11.66
CA ALA A 234 21.31 -20.17 -10.92
C ALA A 234 19.90 -20.66 -11.36
N GLY A 235 19.21 -19.96 -12.25
CA GLY A 235 17.87 -20.29 -12.75
C GLY A 235 16.72 -19.73 -11.91
N GLY A 236 17.00 -18.90 -10.90
CA GLY A 236 15.99 -18.18 -10.12
C GLY A 236 15.36 -17.00 -10.87
N GLN A 237 14.30 -16.42 -10.34
CA GLN A 237 13.59 -15.28 -10.90
C GLN A 237 13.74 -14.05 -10.00
N MET A 238 13.72 -12.85 -10.60
CA MET A 238 13.78 -11.59 -9.88
C MET A 238 12.39 -10.97 -9.72
N TYR A 239 12.00 -10.73 -8.48
CA TYR A 239 10.75 -10.09 -8.16
C TYR A 239 10.99 -8.69 -7.57
N TYR A 240 10.35 -7.68 -8.17
CA TYR A 240 10.39 -6.29 -7.74
C TYR A 240 9.18 -5.95 -6.86
N ASP A 241 9.43 -5.57 -5.61
CA ASP A 241 8.43 -4.93 -4.78
C ASP A 241 8.25 -3.47 -5.23
N GLY A 242 7.12 -3.19 -5.89
CA GLY A 242 6.82 -1.88 -6.46
C GLY A 242 6.23 -0.87 -5.47
N ALA A 243 6.32 -1.12 -4.16
CA ALA A 243 5.86 -0.18 -3.15
C ALA A 243 6.51 1.21 -3.31
N ASN A 244 7.80 1.23 -3.67
CA ASN A 244 8.61 2.44 -3.82
C ASN A 244 8.73 2.93 -5.28
N PHE A 245 7.82 2.51 -6.15
CA PHE A 245 7.85 2.81 -7.59
C PHE A 245 7.78 4.32 -7.91
N ASN A 246 7.15 5.12 -7.05
CA ASN A 246 7.08 6.58 -7.16
C ASN A 246 8.47 7.26 -7.11
N ALA A 247 9.49 6.60 -6.57
CA ALA A 247 10.85 7.14 -6.53
C ALA A 247 11.59 7.08 -7.88
N ILE A 248 11.15 6.18 -8.78
CA ILE A 248 11.88 5.87 -10.03
C ILE A 248 11.06 6.09 -11.29
N LEU A 249 9.77 6.38 -11.17
CA LEU A 249 8.84 6.49 -12.29
C LEU A 249 9.34 7.50 -13.33
N GLY A 250 9.50 7.04 -14.58
CA GLY A 250 10.01 7.85 -15.67
C GLY A 250 11.55 8.03 -15.69
N LYS A 251 12.28 7.59 -14.68
CA LYS A 251 13.75 7.65 -14.60
C LYS A 251 14.42 6.33 -14.96
N THR A 252 13.87 5.25 -14.48
CA THR A 252 14.27 3.88 -14.81
C THR A 252 13.08 2.95 -14.62
N ASP A 253 13.23 1.68 -14.95
CA ASP A 253 12.17 0.70 -14.83
C ASP A 253 12.71 -0.67 -14.39
N PRO A 254 11.88 -1.49 -13.70
CA PRO A 254 12.25 -2.84 -13.27
C PRO A 254 12.75 -3.75 -14.40
N GLY A 255 12.17 -3.65 -15.61
CA GLY A 255 12.59 -4.46 -16.74
C GLY A 255 14.05 -4.23 -17.12
N ARG A 256 14.52 -2.97 -17.10
CA ARG A 256 15.94 -2.63 -17.36
C ARG A 256 16.87 -3.06 -16.24
N MET A 257 16.36 -3.17 -15.01
CA MET A 257 17.12 -3.65 -13.87
C MET A 257 17.28 -5.16 -13.83
N GLY A 258 16.57 -5.92 -14.70
CA GLY A 258 16.64 -7.37 -14.78
C GLY A 258 15.53 -8.09 -13.99
N PHE A 259 14.43 -7.43 -13.65
CA PHE A 259 13.31 -8.07 -12.97
C PHE A 259 12.37 -8.80 -13.93
N ASP A 260 11.85 -9.94 -13.48
CA ASP A 260 10.93 -10.81 -14.19
C ASP A 260 9.47 -10.59 -13.82
N ALA A 261 9.23 -10.13 -12.59
CA ALA A 261 7.91 -9.80 -12.08
C ALA A 261 7.96 -8.56 -11.21
N VAL A 262 6.87 -7.80 -11.21
CA VAL A 262 6.69 -6.60 -10.37
C VAL A 262 5.25 -6.53 -9.86
N HIS A 263 5.05 -6.10 -8.62
CA HIS A 263 3.73 -5.62 -8.22
C HIS A 263 3.70 -4.08 -8.17
N TYR A 264 2.52 -3.52 -8.35
CA TYR A 264 2.29 -2.08 -8.23
C TYR A 264 1.31 -1.80 -7.09
N ASN A 265 1.53 -0.70 -6.39
CA ASN A 265 0.55 -0.20 -5.43
C ASN A 265 -0.17 1.01 -6.03
N LEU A 266 -1.38 0.81 -6.60
CA LEU A 266 -2.14 1.92 -7.18
C LEU A 266 -2.51 2.97 -6.11
N HIS A 267 -2.63 2.54 -4.86
CA HIS A 267 -2.89 3.39 -3.70
C HIS A 267 -1.64 4.13 -3.15
N LYS A 268 -0.48 4.00 -3.81
CA LYS A 268 0.75 4.74 -3.53
C LYS A 268 1.10 5.62 -4.72
N THR A 269 1.87 5.12 -5.66
CA THR A 269 2.36 5.85 -6.85
C THR A 269 1.25 6.51 -7.65
N PHE A 270 0.12 5.83 -7.85
CA PHE A 270 -0.96 6.30 -8.72
C PHE A 270 -2.13 6.96 -7.97
N SER A 271 -1.90 7.36 -6.70
CA SER A 271 -2.78 8.26 -5.96
C SER A 271 -4.23 7.80 -5.80
N GLN A 272 -4.45 6.48 -5.70
CA GLN A 272 -5.73 5.93 -5.27
C GLN A 272 -5.82 6.06 -3.73
N PRO A 273 -6.93 6.51 -3.14
CA PRO A 273 -7.05 6.67 -1.70
C PRO A 273 -6.82 5.37 -0.92
N HIS A 274 -6.15 5.45 0.24
CA HIS A 274 -5.97 4.32 1.15
C HIS A 274 -7.26 3.90 1.87
N GLY A 275 -8.21 4.81 2.04
CA GLY A 275 -9.53 4.53 2.60
C GLY A 275 -9.54 4.03 4.04
N GLY A 276 -8.55 4.40 4.85
CA GLY A 276 -8.46 3.98 6.25
C GLY A 276 -8.22 2.49 6.44
N GLY A 277 -7.42 1.87 5.57
CA GLY A 277 -7.14 0.43 5.58
C GLY A 277 -8.10 -0.38 4.71
N GLY A 278 -8.75 0.27 3.75
CA GLY A 278 -9.74 -0.29 2.85
C GLY A 278 -9.21 -0.51 1.44
N PRO A 279 -9.79 0.16 0.44
CA PRO A 279 -9.70 -0.21 -0.96
C PRO A 279 -8.29 -0.05 -1.51
N GLY A 280 -7.53 -1.14 -1.55
CA GLY A 280 -6.24 -1.19 -2.21
C GLY A 280 -6.33 -1.70 -3.65
N SER A 281 -5.20 -1.73 -4.34
CA SER A 281 -5.02 -2.44 -5.59
C SER A 281 -3.52 -2.72 -5.78
N GLY A 282 -3.21 -3.97 -6.15
CA GLY A 282 -1.85 -4.47 -6.28
C GLY A 282 -1.64 -5.23 -7.58
N PRO A 283 -1.88 -4.63 -8.77
CA PRO A 283 -1.59 -5.27 -10.05
C PRO A 283 -0.21 -5.88 -10.08
N ILE A 284 -0.02 -6.88 -10.91
CA ILE A 284 1.31 -7.41 -11.21
C ILE A 284 1.60 -7.33 -12.71
N GLY A 285 2.85 -7.01 -13.02
CA GLY A 285 3.42 -7.09 -14.35
C GLY A 285 4.50 -8.18 -14.40
N VAL A 286 4.63 -8.83 -15.53
CA VAL A 286 5.59 -9.93 -15.71
C VAL A 286 6.25 -9.89 -17.07
N LYS A 287 7.42 -10.54 -17.19
CA LYS A 287 8.05 -10.82 -18.46
C LYS A 287 7.32 -11.94 -19.20
N SER A 288 7.51 -12.01 -20.51
CA SER A 288 6.78 -12.89 -21.43
C SER A 288 6.80 -14.37 -21.02
N HIS A 289 7.88 -14.87 -20.42
CA HIS A 289 7.98 -16.26 -19.98
C HIS A 289 7.09 -16.58 -18.77
N LEU A 290 6.71 -15.57 -17.97
CA LEU A 290 5.78 -15.69 -16.86
C LEU A 290 4.33 -15.38 -17.24
N ALA A 291 4.10 -14.73 -18.39
CA ALA A 291 2.77 -14.30 -18.83
C ALA A 291 1.74 -15.45 -18.93
N PRO A 292 2.08 -16.69 -19.37
CA PRO A 292 1.13 -17.80 -19.40
C PRO A 292 0.54 -18.20 -18.04
N PHE A 293 1.18 -17.78 -16.95
CA PHE A 293 0.78 -18.14 -15.57
C PHE A 293 -0.03 -17.06 -14.89
N LEU A 294 -0.23 -15.90 -15.52
CA LEU A 294 -1.04 -14.80 -14.95
C LEU A 294 -2.46 -15.25 -14.59
N PRO A 295 -3.09 -14.64 -13.57
CA PRO A 295 -4.51 -14.82 -13.30
C PRO A 295 -5.38 -14.53 -14.52
N SER A 296 -6.40 -15.37 -14.74
CA SER A 296 -7.34 -15.28 -15.85
C SER A 296 -8.74 -14.85 -15.39
N PRO A 297 -9.49 -14.07 -16.18
CA PRO A 297 -9.10 -13.42 -17.42
C PRO A 297 -8.39 -12.08 -17.22
N ILE A 298 -7.83 -11.52 -18.31
CA ILE A 298 -7.30 -10.16 -18.38
C ILE A 298 -8.04 -9.36 -19.45
N ALA A 299 -8.05 -8.03 -19.34
CA ALA A 299 -8.64 -7.20 -20.38
C ALA A 299 -7.78 -7.20 -21.64
N ASP A 300 -8.40 -7.31 -22.80
CA ASP A 300 -7.73 -7.31 -24.09
C ASP A 300 -8.60 -6.62 -25.14
N ARG A 301 -8.07 -6.42 -26.34
CA ARG A 301 -8.80 -5.80 -27.44
C ARG A 301 -8.60 -6.57 -28.75
N ARG A 302 -9.62 -6.59 -29.59
CA ARG A 302 -9.56 -7.05 -30.96
C ARG A 302 -10.08 -5.99 -31.93
N GLU A 303 -9.81 -6.15 -33.19
CA GLU A 303 -10.47 -5.32 -34.21
C GLU A 303 -11.98 -5.49 -34.14
N ARG A 304 -12.68 -4.40 -34.42
CA ARG A 304 -14.13 -4.37 -34.41
C ARG A 304 -14.69 -5.07 -35.63
N LEU A 305 -15.67 -5.96 -35.41
CA LEU A 305 -16.42 -6.63 -36.44
C LEU A 305 -17.68 -5.83 -36.83
N GLU A 306 -18.28 -6.10 -38.00
CA GLU A 306 -19.51 -5.44 -38.42
C GLU A 306 -20.70 -5.68 -37.49
N GLU A 307 -20.72 -6.82 -36.81
CA GLU A 307 -21.74 -7.24 -35.85
C GLU A 307 -21.61 -6.55 -34.46
N ASP A 308 -20.47 -5.97 -34.15
CA ASP A 308 -20.26 -5.26 -32.90
C ASP A 308 -21.07 -3.95 -32.86
N LEU A 309 -21.59 -3.62 -31.67
CA LEU A 309 -22.38 -2.40 -31.49
C LEU A 309 -21.61 -1.13 -31.87
N LYS A 310 -22.23 -0.26 -32.62
CA LYS A 310 -21.63 1.03 -33.01
C LYS A 310 -21.60 1.98 -31.84
N GLY A 311 -20.49 2.70 -31.66
CA GLY A 311 -20.42 3.81 -30.71
C GLY A 311 -19.36 3.75 -29.62
N VAL A 312 -18.46 2.78 -29.61
CA VAL A 312 -17.27 2.76 -28.78
C VAL A 312 -16.07 3.22 -29.63
N GLY A 313 -15.42 4.24 -29.19
CA GLY A 313 -14.73 5.33 -29.86
C GLY A 313 -13.51 5.05 -30.75
N ASP A 314 -12.75 3.95 -30.70
CA ASP A 314 -11.42 3.87 -31.34
C ASP A 314 -11.24 2.78 -32.42
N GLY A 315 -12.33 2.13 -32.82
CA GLY A 315 -12.28 1.05 -33.81
C GLY A 315 -11.97 -0.34 -33.25
N TYR A 316 -11.77 -0.45 -31.94
CA TYR A 316 -11.55 -1.70 -31.26
C TYR A 316 -12.79 -2.16 -30.47
N TRP A 317 -12.81 -3.48 -30.21
CA TRP A 317 -13.75 -4.12 -29.30
C TRP A 317 -12.96 -4.73 -28.13
N TYR A 318 -13.33 -4.38 -26.91
CA TYR A 318 -12.63 -4.84 -25.70
C TYR A 318 -13.32 -6.08 -25.13
N VAL A 319 -12.51 -7.03 -24.67
CA VAL A 319 -12.94 -8.37 -24.24
C VAL A 319 -12.21 -8.79 -22.98
N TRP A 320 -12.78 -9.72 -22.25
CA TRP A 320 -12.05 -10.52 -21.27
C TRP A 320 -11.37 -11.70 -22.00
N ARG A 321 -10.05 -11.67 -22.08
CA ARG A 321 -9.25 -12.74 -22.68
C ARG A 321 -8.82 -13.75 -21.64
N GLU A 322 -9.11 -15.03 -21.83
CA GLU A 322 -8.54 -16.11 -21.03
C GLU A 322 -7.04 -16.24 -21.29
N VAL A 323 -6.25 -16.34 -20.21
CA VAL A 323 -4.78 -16.44 -20.30
C VAL A 323 -4.35 -17.80 -20.84
N GLY A 324 -5.07 -18.87 -20.51
CA GLY A 324 -4.83 -20.21 -20.96
C GLY A 324 -4.77 -21.26 -19.84
N GLU A 325 -4.46 -22.50 -20.20
CA GLU A 325 -4.48 -23.65 -19.28
C GLU A 325 -3.40 -23.58 -18.18
N SER A 326 -2.30 -22.88 -18.45
CA SER A 326 -1.20 -22.70 -17.49
C SER A 326 -1.47 -21.62 -16.44
N SER A 327 -2.54 -20.84 -16.59
CA SER A 327 -2.93 -19.80 -15.64
C SER A 327 -3.10 -20.35 -14.22
N ILE A 328 -2.66 -19.58 -13.22
CA ILE A 328 -2.92 -19.89 -11.79
C ILE A 328 -4.39 -19.74 -11.41
N GLY A 329 -5.26 -19.39 -12.36
CA GLY A 329 -6.70 -19.16 -12.13
C GLY A 329 -7.01 -17.78 -11.60
N LYS A 330 -8.15 -17.62 -10.91
CA LYS A 330 -8.58 -16.32 -10.35
C LYS A 330 -8.00 -16.12 -8.96
N VAL A 331 -7.44 -14.94 -8.73
CA VAL A 331 -7.02 -14.49 -7.39
C VAL A 331 -8.04 -13.52 -6.77
N GLN A 332 -8.98 -13.01 -7.59
CA GLN A 332 -10.06 -12.12 -7.16
C GLN A 332 -11.32 -12.33 -8.00
N GLN A 333 -12.51 -12.23 -7.36
CA GLN A 333 -13.80 -12.53 -7.99
C GLN A 333 -14.20 -11.52 -9.08
N TRP A 334 -13.86 -10.24 -8.92
CA TRP A 334 -14.36 -9.12 -9.74
C TRP A 334 -13.33 -8.60 -10.75
N HIS A 335 -12.32 -9.39 -11.08
CA HIS A 335 -11.20 -9.01 -11.96
C HIS A 335 -10.39 -7.81 -11.45
N GLY A 336 -10.39 -7.57 -10.14
CA GLY A 336 -9.69 -6.47 -9.48
C GLY A 336 -10.63 -5.42 -8.88
N ASN A 337 -10.04 -4.38 -8.28
CA ASN A 337 -10.78 -3.27 -7.70
C ASN A 337 -11.04 -2.20 -8.78
N SER A 338 -12.19 -2.28 -9.46
CA SER A 338 -12.54 -1.38 -10.56
C SER A 338 -12.46 0.10 -10.18
N GLY A 339 -12.92 0.46 -8.99
CA GLY A 339 -12.87 1.84 -8.51
C GLY A 339 -11.44 2.35 -8.33
N ALA A 340 -10.52 1.51 -7.85
CA ALA A 340 -9.10 1.84 -7.74
C ALA A 340 -8.44 1.99 -9.12
N VAL A 341 -8.74 1.07 -10.04
CA VAL A 341 -8.23 1.09 -11.41
C VAL A 341 -8.65 2.38 -12.13
N VAL A 342 -9.92 2.75 -12.06
CA VAL A 342 -10.45 3.97 -12.70
C VAL A 342 -9.79 5.24 -12.12
N ARG A 343 -9.60 5.33 -10.80
CA ARG A 343 -8.91 6.47 -10.17
C ARG A 343 -7.45 6.57 -10.60
N ALA A 344 -6.74 5.44 -10.60
CA ALA A 344 -5.34 5.39 -11.03
C ALA A 344 -5.19 5.71 -12.53
N TRP A 345 -6.10 5.21 -13.37
CA TRP A 345 -6.15 5.55 -14.78
C TRP A 345 -6.39 7.06 -15.00
N ALA A 346 -7.34 7.66 -14.27
CA ALA A 346 -7.61 9.09 -14.35
C ALA A 346 -6.39 9.93 -13.93
N PHE A 347 -5.70 9.51 -12.89
CA PHE A 347 -4.45 10.11 -12.42
C PHE A 347 -3.38 10.05 -13.51
N TYR A 348 -3.14 8.86 -14.08
CA TYR A 348 -2.17 8.68 -15.15
C TYR A 348 -2.50 9.55 -16.38
N ARG A 349 -3.75 9.53 -16.82
CA ARG A 349 -4.21 10.32 -18.00
C ARG A 349 -4.04 11.82 -17.78
N ARG A 350 -4.19 12.28 -16.55
CA ARG A 350 -3.99 13.69 -16.21
C ARG A 350 -2.54 14.12 -16.31
N TYR A 351 -1.62 13.33 -15.82
CA TYR A 351 -0.20 13.69 -15.78
C TYR A 351 0.52 13.33 -17.09
N GLY A 352 0.17 12.22 -17.73
CA GLY A 352 0.75 11.80 -19.00
C GLY A 352 2.30 11.78 -18.91
N ARG A 353 2.94 12.54 -19.78
CA ARG A 353 4.40 12.65 -19.82
C ARG A 353 5.02 13.35 -18.61
N GLU A 354 4.22 14.03 -17.79
CA GLU A 354 4.72 14.72 -16.59
C GLU A 354 4.84 13.82 -15.37
N LEU A 355 4.53 12.52 -15.48
CA LEU A 355 4.70 11.55 -14.39
C LEU A 355 6.15 11.49 -13.87
N GLU A 356 7.12 11.71 -14.74
CA GLU A 356 8.54 11.81 -14.36
C GLU A 356 8.79 12.89 -13.29
N ARG A 357 8.07 14.02 -13.36
CA ARG A 357 8.17 15.10 -12.38
C ARG A 357 7.70 14.70 -10.98
N MET A 358 6.81 13.71 -10.88
CA MET A 358 6.42 13.19 -9.57
C MET A 358 7.62 12.59 -8.83
N SER A 359 8.39 11.73 -9.50
CA SER A 359 9.59 11.13 -8.93
C SER A 359 10.63 12.20 -8.57
N GLU A 360 10.83 13.19 -9.44
CA GLU A 360 11.72 14.30 -9.18
C GLU A 360 11.34 15.06 -7.91
N HIS A 361 10.05 15.42 -7.77
CA HIS A 361 9.59 16.14 -6.59
C HIS A 361 9.58 15.26 -5.34
N ALA A 362 9.23 13.97 -5.44
CA ALA A 362 9.29 13.06 -4.31
C ALA A 362 10.73 12.96 -3.76
N VAL A 363 11.70 12.80 -4.63
CA VAL A 363 13.12 12.75 -4.26
C VAL A 363 13.62 14.11 -3.73
N LEU A 364 13.23 15.20 -4.39
CA LEU A 364 13.58 16.56 -3.95
C LEU A 364 13.05 16.84 -2.54
N ASN A 365 11.77 16.58 -2.30
CA ASN A 365 11.11 16.83 -1.01
C ASN A 365 11.73 16.00 0.12
N ALA A 366 12.02 14.72 -0.12
CA ALA A 366 12.67 13.87 0.88
C ALA A 366 14.07 14.40 1.25
N ASN A 367 14.89 14.77 0.26
CA ASN A 367 16.21 15.32 0.52
C ASN A 367 16.15 16.71 1.16
N TYR A 368 15.20 17.56 0.73
CA TYR A 368 14.99 18.86 1.34
C TYR A 368 14.61 18.71 2.83
N LEU A 369 13.62 17.90 3.14
CA LEU A 369 13.16 17.70 4.51
C LEU A 369 14.26 17.08 5.38
N ARG A 370 14.93 16.03 4.88
CA ARG A 370 16.08 15.43 5.56
C ARG A 370 17.16 16.47 5.87
N HIS A 371 17.52 17.33 4.89
CA HIS A 371 18.50 18.40 5.10
C HIS A 371 18.02 19.40 6.17
N ARG A 372 16.74 19.78 6.15
CA ARG A 372 16.17 20.70 7.16
C ARG A 372 16.20 20.12 8.58
N ILE A 373 15.93 18.83 8.73
CA ILE A 373 15.97 18.13 10.02
C ILE A 373 17.43 17.99 10.50
N MET A 374 18.32 17.58 9.60
CA MET A 374 19.71 17.26 9.91
C MET A 374 20.64 18.47 9.86
N ASN A 375 20.11 19.71 9.85
CA ASN A 375 20.92 20.91 9.81
C ASN A 375 22.08 20.84 10.85
N PRO A 376 23.35 20.79 10.41
CA PRO A 376 24.48 20.53 11.29
C PRO A 376 24.73 21.61 12.35
N ASP A 377 24.15 22.80 12.17
CA ASP A 377 24.32 23.93 13.09
C ASP A 377 23.34 23.84 14.29
N SER A 378 22.39 22.89 14.28
CA SER A 378 21.46 22.74 15.39
C SER A 378 21.97 21.73 16.43
N GLU A 379 21.79 22.05 17.72
CA GLU A 379 22.08 21.08 18.81
C GLU A 379 21.21 19.82 18.70
N THR A 380 20.07 19.94 18.04
CA THR A 380 19.17 18.81 17.78
C THR A 380 19.68 17.86 16.71
N ALA A 381 20.35 18.36 15.68
CA ALA A 381 20.98 17.50 14.67
C ALA A 381 22.05 16.58 15.29
N LYS A 382 22.70 17.02 16.37
CA LYS A 382 23.68 16.20 17.09
C LYS A 382 23.04 15.02 17.83
N ARG A 383 21.72 15.06 18.07
CA ARG A 383 20.97 14.00 18.75
C ARG A 383 20.28 13.04 17.78
N MET A 384 20.32 13.37 16.48
CA MET A 384 19.73 12.55 15.43
C MET A 384 20.79 12.04 14.47
N HIS A 385 20.71 10.77 14.13
CA HIS A 385 21.52 10.16 13.09
C HIS A 385 20.64 9.84 11.88
N ALA A 386 20.94 10.44 10.72
CA ALA A 386 20.32 10.04 9.48
C ALA A 386 20.94 8.73 8.98
N MET A 387 20.11 7.82 8.52
CA MET A 387 20.60 6.63 7.84
C MET A 387 21.03 6.92 6.40
N PRO A 388 21.97 6.20 5.85
CA PRO A 388 22.58 4.95 6.35
C PRO A 388 23.44 5.18 7.61
N LEU A 389 23.39 4.18 8.50
CA LEU A 389 24.18 4.13 9.72
C LEU A 389 25.68 4.30 9.43
N ASP A 390 26.41 4.74 10.43
CA ASP A 390 27.81 5.06 10.45
C ASP A 390 28.66 4.61 9.25
N GLY A 391 29.12 5.60 8.46
CA GLY A 391 30.13 5.41 7.43
C GLY A 391 29.60 5.29 6.00
N ALA A 392 28.30 5.22 5.77
CA ALA A 392 27.76 5.20 4.41
C ALA A 392 27.22 6.59 4.01
N PRO A 393 27.78 7.21 3.00
CA PRO A 393 27.28 8.46 2.49
C PRO A 393 26.14 8.22 1.50
N ALA A 394 24.92 7.97 1.95
CA ALA A 394 23.83 8.38 1.11
C ALA A 394 23.71 9.90 1.27
N GLU A 395 24.53 10.62 0.56
CA GLU A 395 24.40 12.07 0.44
C GLU A 395 23.02 12.43 -0.10
N VAL A 396 22.43 11.53 -0.92
CA VAL A 396 21.12 11.68 -1.55
C VAL A 396 20.28 10.43 -1.33
N VAL A 397 19.17 10.58 -0.60
CA VAL A 397 18.12 9.55 -0.49
C VAL A 397 17.15 9.63 -1.68
N LYS A 398 16.31 8.63 -1.85
CA LYS A 398 15.23 8.67 -2.83
C LYS A 398 14.00 9.37 -2.23
N HIS A 399 12.82 8.77 -2.27
CA HIS A 399 11.55 9.40 -1.89
C HIS A 399 11.27 9.41 -0.38
N GLU A 400 12.02 8.65 0.39
CA GLU A 400 11.88 8.51 1.84
C GLU A 400 13.26 8.39 2.50
N PHE A 401 13.29 8.52 3.82
CA PHE A 401 14.51 8.36 4.62
C PHE A 401 14.18 7.92 6.04
N THR A 402 15.17 7.37 6.72
CA THR A 402 15.08 6.97 8.12
C THR A 402 15.90 7.86 9.03
N LEU A 403 15.40 8.04 10.25
CA LEU A 403 16.11 8.69 11.36
C LEU A 403 16.17 7.72 12.52
N SER A 404 17.32 7.61 13.17
CA SER A 404 17.47 6.87 14.42
C SER A 404 17.42 7.83 15.62
N MET A 405 16.56 7.52 16.60
CA MET A 405 16.47 8.25 17.86
C MET A 405 17.37 7.64 18.95
N SER A 406 18.28 6.72 18.61
CA SER A 406 19.15 6.05 19.58
C SER A 406 19.99 7.03 20.40
N ALA A 407 20.59 8.05 19.76
CA ALA A 407 21.38 9.03 20.48
C ALA A 407 20.55 9.85 21.49
N LEU A 408 19.28 10.14 21.18
CA LEU A 408 18.36 10.81 22.08
C LEU A 408 17.98 9.90 23.26
N LYS A 409 17.71 8.63 22.99
CA LYS A 409 17.43 7.62 24.00
C LYS A 409 18.59 7.45 24.97
N ASP A 410 19.81 7.36 24.45
CA ASP A 410 21.02 7.20 25.27
C ASP A 410 21.32 8.45 26.12
N ALA A 411 21.03 9.63 25.59
CA ALA A 411 21.31 10.89 26.27
C ALA A 411 20.30 11.24 27.38
N VAL A 412 18.98 11.02 27.12
CA VAL A 412 17.91 11.53 28.00
C VAL A 412 16.76 10.53 28.17
N GLY A 413 16.86 9.30 27.70
CA GLY A 413 15.84 8.25 27.87
C GLY A 413 14.61 8.38 26.98
N VAL A 414 14.57 9.33 26.03
CA VAL A 414 13.46 9.56 25.12
C VAL A 414 13.59 8.65 23.91
N THR A 415 12.60 7.80 23.68
CA THR A 415 12.58 6.83 22.56
C THR A 415 11.97 7.43 21.29
N GLY A 416 12.17 6.77 20.13
CA GLY A 416 11.47 7.13 18.89
C GLY A 416 9.95 7.09 19.03
N ARG A 417 9.41 6.14 19.83
CA ARG A 417 7.98 6.10 20.15
C ARG A 417 7.50 7.33 20.93
N ASP A 418 8.30 7.83 21.84
CA ASP A 418 7.94 9.02 22.63
C ASP A 418 7.87 10.26 21.74
N VAL A 419 8.84 10.43 20.86
CA VAL A 419 8.85 11.50 19.84
C VAL A 419 7.60 11.41 18.95
N ALA A 420 7.28 10.22 18.46
CA ALA A 420 6.11 9.98 17.63
C ALA A 420 4.79 10.30 18.36
N LYS A 421 4.68 9.92 19.63
CA LYS A 421 3.51 10.26 20.45
C LYS A 421 3.43 11.78 20.71
N ARG A 422 4.56 12.45 20.86
CA ARG A 422 4.58 13.91 21.04
C ARG A 422 4.19 14.67 19.77
N LEU A 423 4.54 14.18 18.58
CA LEU A 423 4.08 14.75 17.30
C LEU A 423 2.56 14.82 17.19
N LEU A 424 1.81 13.89 17.78
CA LEU A 424 0.34 13.96 17.82
C LEU A 424 -0.16 15.21 18.53
N ASP A 425 0.53 15.69 19.57
CA ASP A 425 0.19 16.93 20.28
C ASP A 425 0.47 18.18 19.43
N TYR A 426 1.36 18.08 18.45
CA TYR A 426 1.63 19.12 17.44
C TYR A 426 0.64 19.06 16.25
N GLY A 427 -0.31 18.13 16.29
CA GLY A 427 -1.30 17.95 15.23
C GLY A 427 -0.75 17.24 13.98
N VAL A 428 0.35 16.55 14.11
CA VAL A 428 1.02 15.80 13.01
C VAL A 428 0.89 14.31 13.22
N MET A 429 0.53 13.58 12.16
CA MET A 429 0.58 12.12 12.20
C MET A 429 2.02 11.65 12.38
N ALA A 430 2.21 10.68 13.29
CA ALA A 430 3.53 10.11 13.52
C ALA A 430 4.08 9.43 12.25
N PRO A 431 5.39 9.55 11.97
CA PRO A 431 6.08 8.72 10.99
C PRO A 431 5.98 7.22 11.31
N THR A 432 6.36 6.37 10.36
CA THR A 432 6.44 4.92 10.60
C THR A 432 7.51 4.63 11.66
N LEU A 433 7.13 3.79 12.63
CA LEU A 433 7.96 3.41 13.78
C LEU A 433 8.52 1.99 13.63
N TYR A 434 9.71 1.77 14.20
CA TYR A 434 10.34 0.45 14.32
C TYR A 434 10.59 -0.29 13.00
N PHE A 435 10.48 0.40 11.89
CA PHE A 435 10.70 -0.18 10.57
C PHE A 435 11.54 0.77 9.70
N PRO A 436 12.55 0.25 8.96
CA PRO A 436 13.05 -1.13 8.99
C PRO A 436 13.75 -1.48 10.32
N MET A 437 13.66 -2.75 10.74
CA MET A 437 14.15 -3.19 12.05
C MET A 437 15.67 -3.09 12.24
N ILE A 438 16.41 -2.99 11.14
CA ILE A 438 17.87 -2.78 11.15
C ILE A 438 18.26 -1.38 11.63
N VAL A 439 17.31 -0.43 11.73
CA VAL A 439 17.53 0.92 12.26
C VAL A 439 16.96 0.99 13.68
N PRO A 440 17.79 1.06 14.72
CA PRO A 440 17.31 1.18 16.09
C PRO A 440 16.54 2.48 16.32
N GLU A 441 15.46 2.44 17.09
CA GLU A 441 14.59 3.60 17.40
C GLU A 441 14.17 4.37 16.14
N CYS A 442 13.83 3.66 15.07
CA CYS A 442 13.58 4.19 13.74
C CYS A 442 12.32 5.06 13.67
N LEU A 443 12.46 6.20 13.01
CA LEU A 443 11.38 6.97 12.38
C LEU A 443 11.63 6.98 10.87
N MET A 444 10.70 6.41 10.08
CA MET A 444 10.76 6.45 8.62
C MET A 444 9.80 7.51 8.11
N ILE A 445 10.31 8.42 7.29
CA ILE A 445 9.62 9.63 6.84
C ILE A 445 9.57 9.67 5.32
N GLU A 446 8.36 9.83 4.78
CA GLU A 446 8.09 10.07 3.37
C GLU A 446 7.23 11.33 3.22
N PRO A 447 7.78 12.47 2.79
CA PRO A 447 6.98 13.69 2.62
C PRO A 447 6.06 13.64 1.41
N THR A 448 6.35 12.82 0.42
CA THR A 448 5.73 12.74 -0.91
C THR A 448 5.98 13.99 -1.79
N GLU A 449 5.61 13.91 -3.06
CA GLU A 449 5.70 15.02 -4.01
C GLU A 449 4.64 16.11 -3.81
N THR A 450 3.62 15.83 -2.99
CA THR A 450 2.46 16.74 -2.86
C THR A 450 2.60 17.74 -1.74
N GLU A 451 3.60 17.60 -0.88
CA GLU A 451 3.79 18.51 0.24
C GLU A 451 4.51 19.80 -0.16
N SER A 452 4.09 20.90 0.44
CA SER A 452 4.71 22.19 0.23
C SER A 452 5.96 22.38 1.10
N LYS A 453 6.81 23.28 0.65
CA LYS A 453 8.02 23.67 1.41
C LYS A 453 7.68 24.15 2.83
N GLU A 454 6.61 24.94 2.97
CA GLU A 454 6.17 25.50 4.24
C GLU A 454 5.71 24.42 5.23
N VAL A 455 5.04 23.38 4.76
CA VAL A 455 4.62 22.23 5.57
C VAL A 455 5.85 21.46 6.05
N MET A 456 6.81 21.21 5.16
CA MET A 456 8.06 20.51 5.50
C MET A 456 8.92 21.32 6.48
N ASP A 457 9.01 22.65 6.31
CA ASP A 457 9.73 23.53 7.23
C ASP A 457 9.10 23.52 8.62
N ARG A 458 7.76 23.53 8.71
CA ARG A 458 7.03 23.42 9.98
C ARG A 458 7.31 22.08 10.67
N PHE A 459 7.21 20.98 9.93
CA PHE A 459 7.47 19.65 10.50
C PHE A 459 8.90 19.54 11.05
N ALA A 460 9.89 20.05 10.32
CA ALA A 460 11.26 20.09 10.81
C ALA A 460 11.40 20.93 12.08
N ALA A 461 10.73 22.08 12.16
CA ALA A 461 10.73 22.93 13.35
C ALA A 461 10.03 22.25 14.54
N ASP A 462 8.90 21.59 14.31
CA ASP A 462 8.15 20.85 15.34
C ASP A 462 9.02 19.72 15.91
N LEU A 463 9.69 18.96 15.04
CA LEU A 463 10.59 17.90 15.46
C LEU A 463 11.77 18.44 16.26
N HIS A 464 12.39 19.56 15.83
CA HIS A 464 13.44 20.24 16.59
C HIS A 464 12.95 20.73 17.96
N SER A 465 11.72 21.26 18.05
CA SER A 465 11.12 21.71 19.31
C SER A 465 10.98 20.54 20.28
N ILE A 466 10.44 19.41 19.82
CA ILE A 466 10.28 18.19 20.62
C ILE A 466 11.61 17.68 21.17
N MET A 467 12.67 17.75 20.36
CA MET A 467 14.02 17.33 20.77
C MET A 467 14.62 18.22 21.86
N CYS A 468 14.11 19.44 22.03
CA CYS A 468 14.57 20.40 23.03
C CYS A 468 13.65 20.47 24.26
N GLU A 469 12.48 19.83 24.24
CA GLU A 469 11.54 19.80 25.38
C GLU A 469 12.13 19.03 26.58
N ASP A 470 11.54 19.26 27.74
CA ASP A 470 11.80 18.46 28.93
C ASP A 470 11.46 16.99 28.61
N PRO A 471 12.39 16.06 28.85
CA PRO A 471 12.15 14.62 28.63
C PRO A 471 10.87 14.09 29.26
N GLU A 472 10.45 14.61 30.44
CA GLU A 472 9.21 14.19 31.10
C GLU A 472 7.97 14.54 30.26
N ILE A 473 7.96 15.70 29.59
CA ILE A 473 6.87 16.09 28.70
C ILE A 473 6.79 15.12 27.53
N VAL A 474 7.91 14.78 26.91
CA VAL A 474 7.95 13.91 25.73
C VAL A 474 7.60 12.47 26.08
N THR A 475 8.13 11.94 27.18
CA THR A 475 7.89 10.54 27.61
C THR A 475 6.48 10.28 28.10
N THR A 476 5.74 11.32 28.53
CA THR A 476 4.34 11.22 28.97
C THR A 476 3.31 11.56 27.88
N ALA A 477 3.76 12.04 26.70
CA ALA A 477 2.90 12.33 25.54
C ALA A 477 2.15 11.08 25.02
N PRO A 478 0.98 11.23 24.36
CA PRO A 478 0.33 12.47 23.96
C PRO A 478 -0.51 13.09 25.11
N HIS A 479 -0.69 14.42 25.08
CA HIS A 479 -1.44 15.16 26.09
C HIS A 479 -2.77 15.70 25.58
N SER A 480 -2.85 16.01 24.27
CA SER A 480 -4.00 16.65 23.62
C SER A 480 -5.00 15.69 23.01
N THR A 481 -4.66 14.39 22.88
CA THR A 481 -5.55 13.38 22.30
C THR A 481 -6.50 12.80 23.35
N ASP A 482 -7.68 12.33 22.92
CA ASP A 482 -8.67 11.71 23.82
C ASP A 482 -8.16 10.41 24.45
N VAL A 483 -7.40 9.65 23.68
CA VAL A 483 -6.76 8.40 24.11
C VAL A 483 -5.27 8.67 24.25
N ARG A 484 -4.74 8.40 25.40
CA ARG A 484 -3.31 8.53 25.68
C ARG A 484 -2.56 7.27 25.27
N ARG A 485 -1.57 6.83 26.03
CA ARG A 485 -0.84 5.59 25.78
C ARG A 485 -1.71 4.40 26.12
N VAL A 486 -1.84 3.48 25.16
CA VAL A 486 -2.54 2.21 25.34
C VAL A 486 -1.52 1.10 25.63
N ASP A 487 -1.95 0.08 26.37
CA ASP A 487 -1.17 -1.14 26.52
C ASP A 487 -1.35 -2.01 25.26
N GLU A 488 -0.47 -1.80 24.29
CA GLU A 488 -0.52 -2.47 22.99
C GLU A 488 -0.30 -3.98 23.12
N VAL A 489 0.54 -4.40 24.08
CA VAL A 489 0.85 -5.82 24.33
C VAL A 489 -0.37 -6.52 24.92
N TRP A 490 -1.02 -5.87 25.90
CA TRP A 490 -2.25 -6.41 26.46
C TRP A 490 -3.36 -6.48 25.43
N ALA A 491 -3.56 -5.44 24.65
CA ALA A 491 -4.58 -5.37 23.61
C ALA A 491 -4.40 -6.46 22.54
N ALA A 492 -3.16 -6.72 22.11
CA ALA A 492 -2.86 -7.77 21.14
C ALA A 492 -3.10 -9.20 21.70
N ARG A 493 -2.90 -9.40 23.01
CA ARG A 493 -3.10 -10.70 23.66
C ARG A 493 -4.53 -10.94 24.13
N ASN A 494 -5.30 -9.88 24.35
CA ASN A 494 -6.66 -9.91 24.90
C ASN A 494 -7.62 -9.23 23.92
N LEU A 495 -7.87 -9.87 22.79
CA LEU A 495 -8.73 -9.32 21.74
C LEU A 495 -10.17 -9.22 22.22
N VAL A 496 -10.72 -8.01 22.26
CA VAL A 496 -12.14 -7.73 22.51
C VAL A 496 -12.77 -7.42 21.16
N LEU A 497 -13.42 -8.42 20.57
CA LEU A 497 -13.99 -8.35 19.21
C LEU A 497 -15.49 -8.01 19.19
N ARG A 498 -16.11 -7.84 20.36
CA ARG A 498 -17.54 -7.52 20.50
C ARG A 498 -17.72 -6.29 21.38
N HIS A 499 -18.69 -5.48 21.01
CA HIS A 499 -19.13 -4.38 21.88
C HIS A 499 -19.83 -4.98 23.12
N PRO A 500 -19.57 -4.45 24.36
CA PRO A 500 -20.19 -4.97 25.59
C PRO A 500 -21.73 -5.04 25.56
N GLY A 501 -22.36 -4.17 24.78
CA GLY A 501 -23.84 -4.18 24.60
C GLY A 501 -24.41 -5.36 23.82
N PHE A 502 -23.55 -6.30 23.37
CA PHE A 502 -23.98 -7.55 22.70
C PHE A 502 -23.78 -8.80 23.54
N GLU A 503 -23.54 -8.67 24.83
CA GLU A 503 -23.54 -9.80 25.78
C GLU A 503 -24.95 -10.26 26.11
#